data_6ac32f2f321c8a310afe8b93103d17e0
#
_entry.id   6ac32f2f321c8a310afe8b93103d17e0
#
_cell.length_a   1.000
_cell.length_b   1.000
_cell.length_c   1.000
_cell.angle_alpha   90.00
_cell.angle_beta   90.00
_cell.angle_gamma   90.00
#
_symmetry.space_group_name_H-M   'P 1'
#
loop_
_entity.id
_entity.type
_entity.pdbx_description
1 polymer ?
#
loop_
_entity_poly.entity_id
_entity_poly.type
_entity_poly.pdbx_seq_one_letter_code
_entity_poly.pdbx_strand_id
1 'polypeptide(L)'
;MDYVALACFVWTCFAYFVAKKIYRKKPLMIFSPVVTVSVSTIILMLLLGISYDTYHKYTQGIVFLLTPVTVAFAIPIYENREVIRRQLPILSIAIMVGMFVGVVSAFLMGNMFHFDSEVTNSLMARSISTPFAVVLASEIHGSAALVSLFTIITGFVGMIFGDLFLAFTRIRFHTANGVAFGNAAHGFGTSRAGQRHETEGVMASLTMILAGLFMVLFGPSMVHLVVWMMG
;
A
#
# COMPACT_ATOMS: atom_id res chain seq x y z
N MET A 1 -17.08 -4.66 -30.28
CA MET A 1 -16.97 -4.57 -28.81
C MET A 1 -16.47 -5.90 -28.30
N ASP A 2 -15.42 -5.94 -27.52
CA ASP A 2 -14.94 -7.19 -26.93
C ASP A 2 -15.79 -7.54 -25.72
N TYR A 3 -16.86 -8.26 -25.97
CA TYR A 3 -17.81 -8.67 -24.90
C TYR A 3 -17.11 -9.38 -23.74
N VAL A 4 -16.02 -10.12 -24.02
CA VAL A 4 -15.21 -10.81 -23.01
C VAL A 4 -14.52 -9.79 -22.09
N ALA A 5 -13.90 -8.76 -22.64
CA ALA A 5 -13.23 -7.71 -21.85
C ALA A 5 -14.24 -6.92 -21.00
N LEU A 6 -15.43 -6.61 -21.54
CA LEU A 6 -16.51 -5.98 -20.78
C LEU A 6 -16.99 -6.91 -19.64
N ALA A 7 -17.17 -8.19 -19.92
CA ALA A 7 -17.55 -9.17 -18.92
C ALA A 7 -16.52 -9.26 -17.78
N CYS A 8 -15.22 -9.19 -18.09
CA CYS A 8 -14.16 -9.14 -17.08
C CYS A 8 -14.25 -7.90 -16.18
N PHE A 9 -14.54 -6.73 -16.75
CA PHE A 9 -14.76 -5.51 -15.96
C PHE A 9 -15.97 -5.65 -15.04
N VAL A 10 -17.10 -6.09 -15.57
CA VAL A 10 -18.34 -6.31 -14.79
C VAL A 10 -18.10 -7.36 -13.68
N TRP A 11 -17.40 -8.45 -14.01
CA TRP A 11 -17.01 -9.46 -13.03
C TRP A 11 -16.21 -8.85 -11.89
N THR A 12 -15.17 -8.06 -12.19
CA THR A 12 -14.30 -7.44 -11.18
C THR A 12 -15.11 -6.56 -10.21
N CYS A 13 -16.00 -5.72 -10.76
CA CYS A 13 -16.88 -4.89 -9.94
C CYS A 13 -17.85 -5.73 -9.09
N PHE A 14 -18.50 -6.72 -9.68
CA PHE A 14 -19.42 -7.61 -8.98
C PHE A 14 -18.73 -8.39 -7.87
N ALA A 15 -17.59 -9.02 -8.18
CA ALA A 15 -16.80 -9.76 -7.22
C ALA A 15 -16.37 -8.89 -6.03
N TYR A 16 -16.01 -7.61 -6.29
CA TYR A 16 -15.66 -6.66 -5.24
C TYR A 16 -16.84 -6.40 -4.28
N PHE A 17 -18.03 -6.13 -4.80
CA PHE A 17 -19.21 -5.88 -3.96
C PHE A 17 -19.60 -7.11 -3.14
N VAL A 18 -19.53 -8.30 -3.74
CA VAL A 18 -19.79 -9.57 -3.05
C VAL A 18 -18.77 -9.80 -1.95
N ALA A 19 -17.48 -9.69 -2.27
CA ALA A 19 -16.38 -9.85 -1.31
C ALA A 19 -16.49 -8.84 -0.15
N LYS A 20 -16.81 -7.57 -0.43
CA LYS A 20 -17.04 -6.55 0.58
C LYS A 20 -18.21 -6.90 1.52
N LYS A 21 -19.28 -7.47 1.00
CA LYS A 21 -20.44 -7.90 1.80
C LYS A 21 -20.09 -9.10 2.70
N ILE A 22 -19.28 -10.05 2.18
CA ILE A 22 -18.78 -11.20 2.95
C ILE A 22 -17.84 -10.73 4.05
N TYR A 23 -16.88 -9.86 3.72
CA TYR A 23 -15.90 -9.33 4.66
C TYR A 23 -16.54 -8.56 5.82
N ARG A 24 -17.62 -7.80 5.55
CA ARG A 24 -18.39 -7.12 6.62
C ARG A 24 -19.02 -8.08 7.62
N LYS A 25 -19.39 -9.30 7.19
CA LYS A 25 -19.98 -10.32 8.08
C LYS A 25 -18.90 -11.12 8.81
N LYS A 26 -17.78 -11.38 8.14
CA LYS A 26 -16.66 -12.15 8.69
C LYS A 26 -15.35 -11.43 8.35
N PRO A 27 -14.86 -10.53 9.22
CA PRO A 27 -13.66 -9.74 8.94
C PRO A 27 -12.36 -10.55 9.07
N LEU A 28 -12.32 -11.73 8.43
CA LEU A 28 -11.13 -12.54 8.31
C LEU A 28 -10.34 -12.08 7.10
N MET A 29 -9.04 -12.02 7.23
CA MET A 29 -8.11 -11.56 6.20
C MET A 29 -8.27 -12.28 4.85
N ILE A 30 -8.53 -13.59 4.89
CA ILE A 30 -8.80 -14.41 3.70
C ILE A 30 -10.03 -13.92 2.90
N PHE A 31 -11.01 -13.34 3.58
CA PHE A 31 -12.20 -12.77 2.95
C PHE A 31 -12.05 -11.28 2.59
N SER A 32 -10.85 -10.70 2.77
CA SER A 32 -10.57 -9.35 2.31
C SER A 32 -10.86 -9.23 0.80
N PRO A 33 -11.56 -8.17 0.36
CA PRO A 33 -11.85 -7.96 -1.06
C PRO A 33 -10.60 -8.02 -1.94
N VAL A 34 -9.47 -7.52 -1.45
CA VAL A 34 -8.20 -7.54 -2.20
C VAL A 34 -7.75 -8.97 -2.48
N VAL A 35 -7.87 -9.89 -1.50
CA VAL A 35 -7.49 -11.30 -1.70
C VAL A 35 -8.52 -12.04 -2.53
N THR A 36 -9.79 -11.98 -2.11
CA THR A 36 -10.85 -12.78 -2.74
C THR A 36 -11.10 -12.39 -4.18
N VAL A 37 -11.10 -11.08 -4.50
CA VAL A 37 -11.32 -10.63 -5.89
C VAL A 37 -10.12 -10.98 -6.76
N SER A 38 -8.90 -10.73 -6.30
CA SER A 38 -7.70 -11.05 -7.08
C SER A 38 -7.60 -12.54 -7.35
N VAL A 39 -7.72 -13.38 -6.32
CA VAL A 39 -7.62 -14.84 -6.47
C VAL A 39 -8.74 -15.38 -7.35
N SER A 40 -10.00 -14.97 -7.12
CA SER A 40 -11.13 -15.45 -7.92
C SER A 40 -11.03 -15.01 -9.38
N THR A 41 -10.54 -13.79 -9.64
CA THR A 41 -10.34 -13.29 -11.00
C THR A 41 -9.22 -14.06 -11.71
N ILE A 42 -8.09 -14.30 -11.05
CA ILE A 42 -6.98 -15.09 -11.62
C ILE A 42 -7.46 -16.50 -11.95
N ILE A 43 -8.15 -17.16 -11.03
CA ILE A 43 -8.69 -18.52 -11.26
C ILE A 43 -9.65 -18.51 -12.46
N LEU A 44 -10.56 -17.53 -12.51
CA LEU A 44 -11.53 -17.43 -13.62
C LEU A 44 -10.82 -17.23 -14.96
N MET A 45 -9.82 -16.34 -15.02
CA MET A 45 -9.05 -16.10 -16.24
C MET A 45 -8.31 -17.35 -16.71
N LEU A 46 -7.69 -18.08 -15.79
CA LEU A 46 -6.99 -19.33 -16.11
C LEU A 46 -7.95 -20.42 -16.61
N LEU A 47 -9.11 -20.58 -15.99
CA LEU A 47 -10.11 -21.57 -16.37
C LEU A 47 -10.74 -21.28 -17.74
N LEU A 48 -10.93 -20.00 -18.07
CA LEU A 48 -11.56 -19.57 -19.33
C LEU A 48 -10.53 -19.30 -20.44
N GLY A 49 -9.22 -19.40 -20.17
CA GLY A 49 -8.15 -19.12 -21.13
C GLY A 49 -8.12 -17.64 -21.56
N ILE A 50 -8.55 -16.71 -20.68
CA ILE A 50 -8.58 -15.27 -20.98
C ILE A 50 -7.18 -14.70 -20.78
N SER A 51 -6.64 -14.04 -21.82
CA SER A 51 -5.34 -13.38 -21.73
C SER A 51 -5.40 -12.11 -20.86
N TYR A 52 -4.26 -11.75 -20.26
CA TYR A 52 -4.13 -10.52 -19.48
C TYR A 52 -4.50 -9.27 -20.30
N ASP A 53 -4.10 -9.20 -21.57
CA ASP A 53 -4.39 -8.06 -22.46
C ASP A 53 -5.90 -7.87 -22.64
N THR A 54 -6.64 -8.97 -22.78
CA THR A 54 -8.12 -8.93 -22.87
C THR A 54 -8.74 -8.43 -21.58
N TYR A 55 -8.25 -8.90 -20.43
CA TYR A 55 -8.69 -8.43 -19.11
C TYR A 55 -8.39 -6.95 -18.91
N HIS A 56 -7.17 -6.53 -19.24
CA HIS A 56 -6.68 -5.18 -18.99
C HIS A 56 -7.41 -4.12 -19.80
N LYS A 57 -7.91 -4.45 -20.97
CA LYS A 57 -8.49 -3.52 -21.95
C LYS A 57 -9.54 -2.55 -21.39
N TYR A 58 -10.44 -3.03 -20.53
CA TYR A 58 -11.44 -2.19 -19.86
C TYR A 58 -11.15 -1.96 -18.38
N THR A 59 -10.45 -2.89 -17.72
CA THR A 59 -10.12 -2.74 -16.30
C THR A 59 -9.06 -1.67 -16.04
N GLN A 60 -8.26 -1.29 -17.05
CA GLN A 60 -7.38 -0.11 -16.96
C GLN A 60 -8.12 1.17 -16.57
N GLY A 61 -9.42 1.30 -16.88
CA GLY A 61 -10.25 2.41 -16.41
C GLY A 61 -10.32 2.52 -14.88
N ILE A 62 -10.21 1.39 -14.16
CA ILE A 62 -10.16 1.38 -12.70
C ILE A 62 -8.80 1.95 -12.23
N VAL A 63 -7.71 1.66 -12.95
CA VAL A 63 -6.38 2.18 -12.64
C VAL A 63 -6.34 3.71 -12.78
N PHE A 64 -7.07 4.27 -13.74
CA PHE A 64 -7.21 5.73 -13.89
C PHE A 64 -7.78 6.41 -12.63
N LEU A 65 -8.58 5.70 -11.83
CA LEU A 65 -9.12 6.24 -10.58
C LEU A 65 -8.06 6.40 -9.48
N LEU A 66 -6.85 5.87 -9.63
CA LEU A 66 -5.76 6.08 -8.68
C LEU A 66 -5.42 7.57 -8.54
N THR A 67 -5.39 8.33 -9.64
CA THR A 67 -5.07 9.76 -9.61
C THR A 67 -6.11 10.57 -8.81
N PRO A 68 -7.42 10.53 -9.11
CA PRO A 68 -8.39 11.26 -8.30
C PRO A 68 -8.47 10.77 -6.85
N VAL A 69 -8.24 9.49 -6.57
CA VAL A 69 -8.14 8.96 -5.20
C VAL A 69 -6.96 9.60 -4.45
N THR A 70 -5.82 9.75 -5.12
CA THR A 70 -4.65 10.42 -4.52
C THR A 70 -4.96 11.87 -4.17
N VAL A 71 -5.65 12.61 -5.05
CA VAL A 71 -6.11 13.98 -4.77
C VAL A 71 -7.13 14.00 -3.61
N ALA A 72 -8.03 13.02 -3.55
CA ALA A 72 -9.04 12.94 -2.48
C ALA A 72 -8.40 12.76 -1.07
N PHE A 73 -7.15 12.30 -0.96
CA PHE A 73 -6.43 12.28 0.31
C PHE A 73 -6.18 13.67 0.92
N ALA A 74 -6.33 14.75 0.15
CA ALA A 74 -6.32 16.10 0.70
C ALA A 74 -7.45 16.35 1.70
N ILE A 75 -8.60 15.66 1.55
CA ILE A 75 -9.77 15.83 2.44
C ILE A 75 -9.43 15.42 3.88
N PRO A 76 -9.00 14.18 4.18
CA PRO A 76 -8.66 13.79 5.55
C PRO A 76 -7.48 14.58 6.13
N ILE A 77 -6.53 15.07 5.31
CA ILE A 77 -5.48 15.97 5.76
C ILE A 77 -6.09 17.28 6.28
N TYR A 78 -6.99 17.88 5.50
CA TYR A 78 -7.62 19.14 5.89
C TYR A 78 -8.53 18.99 7.11
N GLU A 79 -9.34 17.94 7.15
CA GLU A 79 -10.24 17.65 8.28
C GLU A 79 -9.47 17.42 9.59
N ASN A 80 -8.30 16.78 9.52
CA ASN A 80 -7.47 16.46 10.69
C ASN A 80 -6.25 17.38 10.87
N ARG A 81 -6.26 18.57 10.26
CA ARG A 81 -5.13 19.51 10.31
C ARG A 81 -4.66 19.88 11.72
N GLU A 82 -5.59 19.97 12.68
CA GLU A 82 -5.24 20.26 14.08
C GLU A 82 -4.51 19.08 14.74
N VAL A 83 -4.93 17.85 14.47
CA VAL A 83 -4.25 16.64 14.93
C VAL A 83 -2.84 16.58 14.34
N ILE A 84 -2.73 16.82 13.02
CA ILE A 84 -1.44 16.87 12.33
C ILE A 84 -0.53 17.92 12.96
N ARG A 85 -1.03 19.14 13.17
CA ARG A 85 -0.25 20.24 13.74
C ARG A 85 0.28 19.90 15.14
N ARG A 86 -0.55 19.29 15.98
CA ARG A 86 -0.16 18.89 17.35
C ARG A 86 0.83 17.73 17.37
N GLN A 87 0.71 16.81 16.41
CA GLN A 87 1.54 15.59 16.33
C GLN A 87 2.67 15.71 15.29
N LEU A 88 2.85 16.88 14.67
CA LEU A 88 3.78 17.10 13.58
C LEU A 88 5.20 16.60 13.87
N PRO A 89 5.82 16.86 15.04
CA PRO A 89 7.17 16.38 15.30
C PRO A 89 7.25 14.85 15.33
N ILE A 90 6.26 14.20 15.96
CA ILE A 90 6.21 12.73 16.06
C ILE A 90 5.99 12.10 14.68
N LEU A 91 5.03 12.63 13.92
CA LEU A 91 4.72 12.16 12.57
C LEU A 91 5.93 12.33 11.64
N SER A 92 6.57 13.51 11.66
CA SER A 92 7.73 13.78 10.80
C SER A 92 8.88 12.83 11.08
N ILE A 93 9.29 12.67 12.34
CA ILE A 93 10.38 11.77 12.73
C ILE A 93 10.03 10.33 12.39
N ALA A 94 8.82 9.88 12.72
CA ALA A 94 8.40 8.51 12.45
C ALA A 94 8.35 8.19 10.95
N ILE A 95 7.88 9.13 10.12
CA ILE A 95 7.84 8.98 8.66
C ILE A 95 9.26 8.95 8.10
N MET A 96 10.10 9.92 8.46
CA MET A 96 11.48 9.98 7.96
C MET A 96 12.26 8.71 8.30
N VAL A 97 12.24 8.31 9.56
CA VAL A 97 12.96 7.09 10.02
C VAL A 97 12.37 5.84 9.37
N GLY A 98 11.04 5.69 9.37
CA GLY A 98 10.40 4.52 8.81
C GLY A 98 10.62 4.37 7.30
N MET A 99 10.54 5.47 6.54
CA MET A 99 10.79 5.47 5.10
C MET A 99 12.26 5.19 4.79
N PHE A 100 13.18 5.81 5.53
CA PHE A 100 14.61 5.55 5.37
C PHE A 100 14.95 4.08 5.64
N VAL A 101 14.48 3.52 6.76
CA VAL A 101 14.66 2.09 7.08
C VAL A 101 14.02 1.19 6.02
N GLY A 102 12.84 1.57 5.50
CA GLY A 102 12.16 0.87 4.43
C GLY A 102 12.99 0.80 3.14
N VAL A 103 13.56 1.92 2.71
CA VAL A 103 14.41 2.02 1.50
C VAL A 103 15.72 1.25 1.71
N VAL A 104 16.42 1.49 2.82
CA VAL A 104 17.69 0.80 3.13
C VAL A 104 17.51 -0.71 3.21
N SER A 105 16.49 -1.19 3.92
CA SER A 105 16.25 -2.63 4.04
C SER A 105 15.89 -3.26 2.70
N ALA A 106 15.13 -2.56 1.84
CA ALA A 106 14.79 -3.03 0.51
C ALA A 106 16.04 -3.11 -0.39
N PHE A 107 16.90 -2.10 -0.36
CA PHE A 107 18.15 -2.08 -1.10
C PHE A 107 19.09 -3.22 -0.67
N LEU A 108 19.28 -3.41 0.64
CA LEU A 108 20.07 -4.50 1.17
C LEU A 108 19.55 -5.87 0.76
N MET A 109 18.23 -6.06 0.80
CA MET A 109 17.61 -7.30 0.31
C MET A 109 17.83 -7.50 -1.19
N GLY A 110 17.66 -6.44 -2.00
CA GLY A 110 17.92 -6.49 -3.43
C GLY A 110 19.34 -6.98 -3.74
N ASN A 111 20.34 -6.41 -3.06
CA ASN A 111 21.73 -6.79 -3.21
C ASN A 111 22.02 -8.21 -2.68
N MET A 112 21.45 -8.58 -1.53
CA MET A 112 21.66 -9.91 -0.93
C MET A 112 21.13 -11.03 -1.82
N PHE A 113 19.98 -10.81 -2.48
CA PHE A 113 19.37 -11.78 -3.38
C PHE A 113 19.77 -11.60 -4.86
N HIS A 114 20.66 -10.64 -5.16
CA HIS A 114 21.14 -10.36 -6.52
C HIS A 114 20.02 -10.04 -7.50
N PHE A 115 19.00 -9.30 -7.04
CA PHE A 115 17.93 -8.85 -7.90
C PHE A 115 18.44 -7.79 -8.87
N ASP A 116 17.82 -7.74 -10.06
CA ASP A 116 18.10 -6.67 -11.00
C ASP A 116 17.67 -5.30 -10.47
N SER A 117 18.09 -4.23 -11.15
CA SER A 117 17.84 -2.86 -10.73
C SER A 117 16.34 -2.52 -10.73
N GLU A 118 15.56 -3.05 -11.69
CA GLU A 118 14.11 -2.78 -11.77
C GLU A 118 13.37 -3.38 -10.57
N VAL A 119 13.68 -4.63 -10.20
CA VAL A 119 13.10 -5.29 -9.02
C VAL A 119 13.52 -4.58 -7.74
N THR A 120 14.82 -4.24 -7.60
CA THR A 120 15.34 -3.55 -6.41
C THR A 120 14.72 -2.17 -6.22
N ASN A 121 14.59 -1.39 -7.31
CA ASN A 121 13.93 -0.08 -7.29
C ASN A 121 12.45 -0.21 -6.91
N SER A 122 11.75 -1.19 -7.48
CA SER A 122 10.36 -1.47 -7.12
C SER A 122 10.19 -1.87 -5.65
N LEU A 123 11.14 -2.64 -5.09
CA LEU A 123 11.19 -2.96 -3.67
C LEU A 123 11.40 -1.72 -2.79
N MET A 124 12.28 -0.80 -3.19
CA MET A 124 12.52 0.43 -2.44
C MET A 124 11.28 1.34 -2.41
N ALA A 125 10.45 1.34 -3.46
CA ALA A 125 9.22 2.12 -3.53
C ALA A 125 8.04 1.51 -2.75
N ARG A 126 8.10 0.25 -2.31
CA ARG A 126 6.98 -0.51 -1.72
C ARG A 126 6.48 -0.01 -0.35
N SER A 127 7.25 0.86 0.30
CA SER A 127 7.02 1.25 1.71
C SER A 127 5.92 2.30 1.91
N ILE A 128 5.12 2.58 0.89
CA ILE A 128 4.01 3.54 0.90
C ILE A 128 2.78 2.95 0.21
N SER A 129 1.62 3.63 0.29
CA SER A 129 0.40 3.12 -0.36
C SER A 129 0.52 3.11 -1.88
N THR A 130 -0.11 2.14 -2.53
CA THR A 130 0.01 1.86 -3.97
C THR A 130 -0.11 3.10 -4.88
N PRO A 131 -1.05 4.05 -4.69
CA PRO A 131 -1.13 5.23 -5.55
C PRO A 131 0.16 6.06 -5.57
N PHE A 132 0.78 6.24 -4.41
CA PHE A 132 2.05 6.97 -4.29
C PHE A 132 3.24 6.12 -4.74
N ALA A 133 3.21 4.82 -4.44
CA ALA A 133 4.26 3.89 -4.77
C ALA A 133 4.46 3.74 -6.29
N VAL A 134 3.39 3.74 -7.07
CA VAL A 134 3.45 3.70 -8.55
C VAL A 134 4.10 4.97 -9.10
N VAL A 135 3.77 6.14 -8.54
CA VAL A 135 4.40 7.40 -8.95
C VAL A 135 5.90 7.38 -8.64
N LEU A 136 6.26 7.01 -7.40
CA LEU A 136 7.67 6.93 -7.01
C LEU A 136 8.44 5.91 -7.87
N ALA A 137 7.86 4.72 -8.12
CA ALA A 137 8.49 3.70 -8.95
C ALA A 137 8.80 4.20 -10.35
N SER A 138 7.92 4.99 -10.97
CA SER A 138 8.17 5.57 -12.29
C SER A 138 9.35 6.54 -12.29
N GLU A 139 9.56 7.30 -11.22
CA GLU A 139 10.66 8.26 -11.08
C GLU A 139 12.04 7.59 -10.85
N ILE A 140 12.04 6.41 -10.21
CA ILE A 140 13.28 5.68 -9.87
C ILE A 140 13.51 4.46 -10.78
N HIS A 141 12.88 4.41 -11.94
CA HIS A 141 13.01 3.31 -12.92
C HIS A 141 12.62 1.93 -12.38
N GLY A 142 11.58 1.87 -11.53
CA GLY A 142 10.93 0.64 -11.10
C GLY A 142 9.70 0.31 -11.94
N SER A 143 9.13 -0.88 -11.71
CA SER A 143 7.92 -1.36 -12.39
C SER A 143 6.66 -1.06 -11.58
N ALA A 144 5.65 -0.45 -12.21
CA ALA A 144 4.35 -0.21 -11.59
C ALA A 144 3.64 -1.52 -11.16
N ALA A 145 3.82 -2.59 -11.92
CA ALA A 145 3.26 -3.91 -11.59
C ALA A 145 3.95 -4.52 -10.37
N LEU A 146 5.30 -4.53 -10.37
CA LEU A 146 6.07 -5.07 -9.26
C LEU A 146 5.86 -4.29 -7.97
N VAL A 147 5.90 -2.95 -8.01
CA VAL A 147 5.68 -2.14 -6.81
C VAL A 147 4.28 -2.35 -6.24
N SER A 148 3.26 -2.49 -7.10
CA SER A 148 1.89 -2.77 -6.64
C SER A 148 1.82 -4.12 -5.92
N LEU A 149 2.44 -5.16 -6.49
CA LEU A 149 2.53 -6.48 -5.86
C LEU A 149 3.25 -6.42 -4.51
N PHE A 150 4.42 -5.80 -4.47
CA PHE A 150 5.22 -5.69 -3.24
C PHE A 150 4.53 -4.87 -2.16
N THR A 151 3.82 -3.81 -2.54
CA THR A 151 3.03 -3.00 -1.61
C THR A 151 1.89 -3.81 -0.99
N ILE A 152 1.19 -4.62 -1.78
CA ILE A 152 0.12 -5.50 -1.30
C ILE A 152 0.70 -6.53 -0.31
N ILE A 153 1.78 -7.22 -0.69
CA ILE A 153 2.44 -8.21 0.18
C ILE A 153 2.89 -7.55 1.48
N THR A 154 3.56 -6.38 1.41
CA THR A 154 4.00 -5.63 2.59
C THR A 154 2.83 -5.27 3.50
N GLY A 155 1.73 -4.78 2.93
CA GLY A 155 0.54 -4.44 3.68
C GLY A 155 -0.08 -5.65 4.40
N PHE A 156 -0.14 -6.81 3.73
CA PHE A 156 -0.61 -8.05 4.34
C PHE A 156 0.29 -8.53 5.47
N VAL A 157 1.59 -8.59 5.23
CA VAL A 157 2.57 -8.98 6.26
C VAL A 157 2.46 -8.06 7.47
N GLY A 158 2.41 -6.76 7.25
CA GLY A 158 2.27 -5.78 8.33
C GLY A 158 0.94 -5.89 9.08
N MET A 159 -0.16 -6.20 8.39
CA MET A 159 -1.46 -6.42 9.04
C MET A 159 -1.48 -7.69 9.89
N ILE A 160 -0.84 -8.78 9.42
CA ILE A 160 -0.81 -10.07 10.15
C ILE A 160 0.10 -9.99 11.36
N PHE A 161 1.33 -9.52 11.15
CA PHE A 161 2.38 -9.55 12.17
C PHE A 161 2.42 -8.29 13.02
N GLY A 162 1.74 -7.20 12.61
CA GLY A 162 1.73 -5.94 13.33
C GLY A 162 1.21 -6.07 14.76
N ASP A 163 0.09 -6.78 14.97
CA ASP A 163 -0.45 -7.02 16.30
C ASP A 163 0.52 -7.80 17.19
N LEU A 164 1.15 -8.84 16.63
CA LEU A 164 2.13 -9.64 17.34
C LEU A 164 3.35 -8.82 17.73
N PHE A 165 3.83 -7.97 16.80
CA PHE A 165 4.96 -7.08 17.04
C PHE A 165 4.64 -6.04 18.13
N LEU A 166 3.46 -5.40 18.09
CA LEU A 166 3.05 -4.44 19.10
C LEU A 166 2.84 -5.10 20.46
N ALA A 167 2.33 -6.32 20.51
CA ALA A 167 2.22 -7.09 21.75
C ALA A 167 3.61 -7.44 22.34
N PHE A 168 4.55 -7.81 21.49
CA PHE A 168 5.94 -8.11 21.89
C PHE A 168 6.67 -6.86 22.41
N THR A 169 6.54 -5.73 21.71
CA THR A 169 7.19 -4.45 22.10
C THR A 169 6.48 -3.77 23.27
N ARG A 170 5.27 -4.25 23.66
CA ARG A 170 4.47 -3.70 24.76
C ARG A 170 4.16 -2.19 24.63
N ILE A 171 4.10 -1.68 23.42
CA ILE A 171 3.73 -0.29 23.16
C ILE A 171 2.22 -0.11 23.48
N ARG A 172 1.92 0.79 24.41
CA ARG A 172 0.55 1.00 24.93
C ARG A 172 -0.12 2.27 24.42
N PHE A 173 0.63 3.14 23.73
CA PHE A 173 0.10 4.40 23.23
C PHE A 173 -0.61 4.20 21.89
N HIS A 174 -1.91 4.50 21.83
CA HIS A 174 -2.71 4.41 20.61
C HIS A 174 -2.14 5.22 19.46
N THR A 175 -1.64 6.44 19.73
CA THR A 175 -0.98 7.27 18.71
C THR A 175 0.21 6.54 18.07
N ALA A 176 1.10 5.97 18.89
CA ALA A 176 2.28 5.25 18.39
C ALA A 176 1.92 3.99 17.61
N ASN A 177 0.93 3.23 18.09
CA ASN A 177 0.42 2.05 17.40
C ASN A 177 -0.16 2.42 16.01
N GLY A 178 -0.97 3.48 15.95
CA GLY A 178 -1.53 3.99 14.70
C GLY A 178 -0.43 4.41 13.72
N VAL A 179 0.55 5.19 14.18
CA VAL A 179 1.69 5.62 13.37
C VAL A 179 2.48 4.41 12.83
N ALA A 180 2.72 3.41 13.67
CA ALA A 180 3.43 2.19 13.26
C ALA A 180 2.67 1.43 12.16
N PHE A 181 1.35 1.21 12.33
CA PHE A 181 0.53 0.55 11.32
C PHE A 181 0.43 1.34 10.01
N GLY A 182 0.26 2.65 10.08
CA GLY A 182 0.17 3.52 8.90
C GLY A 182 1.47 3.54 8.10
N ASN A 183 2.60 3.56 8.79
CA ASN A 183 3.94 3.63 8.19
C ASN A 183 4.41 2.28 7.62
N ALA A 184 4.09 1.16 8.28
CA ALA A 184 4.58 -0.16 7.91
C ALA A 184 3.63 -0.97 7.01
N ALA A 185 2.30 -0.77 7.14
CA ALA A 185 1.30 -1.60 6.48
C ALA A 185 0.24 -0.82 5.70
N HIS A 186 0.42 0.49 5.55
CA HIS A 186 -0.37 1.40 4.72
C HIS A 186 -1.90 1.23 4.90
N GLY A 187 -2.66 1.04 3.81
CA GLY A 187 -4.12 0.88 3.84
C GLY A 187 -4.59 -0.36 4.61
N PHE A 188 -3.85 -1.46 4.56
CA PHE A 188 -4.16 -2.66 5.34
C PHE A 188 -3.92 -2.42 6.84
N GLY A 189 -2.80 -1.79 7.18
CA GLY A 189 -2.48 -1.38 8.54
C GLY A 189 -3.49 -0.38 9.09
N THR A 190 -3.91 0.59 8.29
CA THR A 190 -4.94 1.57 8.65
C THR A 190 -6.28 0.89 8.96
N SER A 191 -6.70 -0.05 8.12
CA SER A 191 -7.91 -0.84 8.36
C SER A 191 -7.83 -1.65 9.66
N ARG A 192 -6.67 -2.26 9.93
CA ARG A 192 -6.45 -3.01 11.16
C ARG A 192 -6.41 -2.11 12.39
N ALA A 193 -5.70 -1.00 12.33
CA ALA A 193 -5.61 -0.01 13.39
C ALA A 193 -7.00 0.54 13.77
N GLY A 194 -7.85 0.85 12.79
CA GLY A 194 -9.22 1.32 13.01
C GLY A 194 -10.13 0.28 13.69
N GLN A 195 -9.87 -1.02 13.50
CA GLN A 195 -10.57 -2.09 14.21
C GLN A 195 -10.13 -2.22 15.68
N ARG A 196 -8.91 -1.77 16.00
CA ARG A 196 -8.37 -1.82 17.36
C ARG A 196 -8.84 -0.64 18.21
N HIS A 197 -8.71 0.57 17.66
CA HIS A 197 -9.10 1.79 18.35
C HIS A 197 -9.25 2.95 17.34
N GLU A 198 -10.24 3.82 17.56
CA GLU A 198 -10.51 4.95 16.66
C GLU A 198 -9.27 5.86 16.47
N THR A 199 -8.58 6.21 17.55
CA THR A 199 -7.36 7.01 17.51
C THR A 199 -6.24 6.33 16.70
N GLU A 200 -6.10 5.00 16.83
CA GLU A 200 -5.12 4.24 16.03
C GLU A 200 -5.45 4.33 14.55
N GLY A 201 -6.73 4.21 14.18
CA GLY A 201 -7.19 4.33 12.79
C GLY A 201 -6.95 5.70 12.19
N VAL A 202 -7.26 6.77 12.94
CA VAL A 202 -7.00 8.16 12.51
C VAL A 202 -5.50 8.39 12.32
N MET A 203 -4.67 8.03 13.31
CA MET A 203 -3.23 8.21 13.22
C MET A 203 -2.59 7.37 12.10
N ALA A 204 -3.07 6.15 11.89
CA ALA A 204 -2.59 5.30 10.81
C ALA A 204 -2.93 5.89 9.42
N SER A 205 -4.14 6.39 9.22
CA SER A 205 -4.53 6.99 7.94
C SER A 205 -3.74 8.27 7.65
N LEU A 206 -3.55 9.14 8.64
CA LEU A 206 -2.74 10.35 8.49
C LEU A 206 -1.28 10.01 8.17
N THR A 207 -0.69 9.08 8.92
CA THR A 207 0.70 8.64 8.68
C THR A 207 0.86 8.04 7.29
N MET A 208 -0.04 7.16 6.87
CA MET A 208 -0.02 6.57 5.52
C MET A 208 -0.01 7.63 4.42
N ILE A 209 -0.88 8.63 4.53
CA ILE A 209 -1.01 9.69 3.51
C ILE A 209 0.21 10.60 3.52
N LEU A 210 0.65 11.05 4.69
CA LEU A 210 1.81 11.94 4.83
C LEU A 210 3.11 11.24 4.42
N ALA A 211 3.26 9.95 4.73
CA ALA A 211 4.39 9.13 4.25
C ALA A 211 4.40 9.02 2.73
N GLY A 212 3.23 8.82 2.11
CA GLY A 212 3.10 8.81 0.65
C GLY A 212 3.53 10.13 0.02
N LEU A 213 3.04 11.27 0.53
CA LEU A 213 3.43 12.60 0.07
C LEU A 213 4.93 12.86 0.28
N PHE A 214 5.45 12.50 1.46
CA PHE A 214 6.88 12.62 1.75
C PHE A 214 7.74 11.85 0.75
N MET A 215 7.37 10.61 0.43
CA MET A 215 8.13 9.76 -0.50
C MET A 215 8.00 10.20 -1.97
N VAL A 216 6.89 10.76 -2.38
CA VAL A 216 6.78 11.33 -3.74
C VAL A 216 7.67 12.57 -3.88
N LEU A 217 7.79 13.39 -2.84
CA LEU A 217 8.59 14.62 -2.87
C LEU A 217 10.09 14.35 -2.66
N PHE A 218 10.45 13.48 -1.73
CA PHE A 218 11.83 13.26 -1.30
C PHE A 218 12.36 11.86 -1.58
N GLY A 219 11.49 10.93 -1.97
CA GLY A 219 11.85 9.53 -2.21
C GLY A 219 12.91 9.32 -3.29
N PRO A 220 12.84 9.97 -4.46
CA PRO A 220 13.90 9.84 -5.47
C PRO A 220 15.27 10.23 -4.93
N SER A 221 15.35 11.37 -4.22
CA SER A 221 16.61 11.81 -3.58
C SER A 221 17.09 10.86 -2.50
N MET A 222 16.18 10.30 -1.69
CA MET A 222 16.49 9.32 -0.66
C MET A 222 17.01 8.02 -1.27
N VAL A 223 16.39 7.53 -2.34
CA VAL A 223 16.83 6.32 -3.05
C VAL A 223 18.22 6.54 -3.65
N HIS A 224 18.44 7.66 -4.35
CA HIS A 224 19.75 8.01 -4.89
C HIS A 224 20.83 8.08 -3.80
N LEU A 225 20.51 8.70 -2.66
CA LEU A 225 21.44 8.76 -1.53
C LEU A 225 21.82 7.37 -1.01
N VAL A 226 20.84 6.48 -0.83
CA VAL A 226 21.09 5.11 -0.35
C VAL A 226 21.92 4.32 -1.35
N VAL A 227 21.60 4.39 -2.64
CA VAL A 227 22.37 3.72 -3.70
C VAL A 227 23.80 4.27 -3.74
N TRP A 228 24.02 5.59 -3.63
CA TRP A 228 25.34 6.20 -3.63
C TRP A 228 26.18 5.82 -2.39
N MET A 229 25.56 5.68 -1.22
CA MET A 229 26.25 5.35 0.03
C MET A 229 26.61 3.86 0.17
N MET A 230 25.83 2.98 -0.45
CA MET A 230 25.88 1.54 -0.18
C MET A 230 26.11 0.69 -1.43
N GLY A 231 26.03 1.26 -2.61
CA GLY A 231 26.32 0.63 -3.91
C GLY A 231 27.70 1.00 -4.37
#